data_e4c46bbdbc0a13ca1dc45731040b305a
#
_entry.id   e4c46bbdbc0a13ca1dc45731040b305a
#
_cell.length_a   1.000
_cell.length_b   1.000
_cell.length_c   1.000
_cell.angle_alpha   90.00
_cell.angle_beta   90.00
_cell.angle_gamma   90.00
#
_symmetry.space_group_name_H-M   'P 1'
#
loop_
_entity.id
_entity.type
_entity.pdbx_description
1 polymer ?
#
loop_
_entity_poly.entity_id
_entity_poly.type
_entity_poly.pdbx_seq_one_letter_code
_entity_poly.pdbx_strand_id
1 'polypeptide(L)'
;VGVELSSSLCRIAAANVAARRDQLRCADIELVTADAARYAIPDDVTVVYLYNPFRGAVFQAVVDGLLKSLERSPRPLRVIYRTPLEEDLLLGTGRFRLTRAARGLRPGRAWSRKMSIRVYTAV
;
A
#
# COMPACT_ATOMS: atom_id res chain seq x y z
N VAL A 1 -6.24 -4.02 -7.49
CA VAL A 1 -7.34 -3.30 -6.81
C VAL A 1 -6.80 -2.00 -6.23
N GLY A 2 -7.53 -0.89 -6.42
CA GLY A 2 -7.30 0.38 -5.75
C GLY A 2 -8.45 0.68 -4.79
N VAL A 3 -8.13 1.02 -3.54
CA VAL A 3 -9.12 1.37 -2.50
C VAL A 3 -9.00 2.85 -2.18
N GLU A 4 -10.09 3.59 -2.31
CA GLU A 4 -10.16 5.03 -2.10
C GLU A 4 -11.41 5.39 -1.30
N LEU A 5 -11.25 6.21 -0.25
CA LEU A 5 -12.35 6.65 0.60
C LEU A 5 -13.29 7.64 -0.12
N SER A 6 -12.70 8.54 -0.92
CA SER A 6 -13.45 9.58 -1.65
C SER A 6 -14.07 9.04 -2.94
N SER A 7 -15.39 9.01 -2.99
CA SER A 7 -16.12 8.60 -4.21
C SER A 7 -15.80 9.49 -5.42
N SER A 8 -15.52 10.78 -5.21
CA SER A 8 -15.12 11.69 -6.29
C SER A 8 -13.75 11.36 -6.84
N LEU A 9 -12.76 11.06 -5.99
CA LEU A 9 -11.42 10.63 -6.42
C LEU A 9 -11.48 9.25 -7.10
N CYS A 10 -12.29 8.34 -6.59
CA CYS A 10 -12.50 7.04 -7.21
C CYS A 10 -13.06 7.17 -8.64
N ARG A 11 -14.03 8.08 -8.86
CA ARG A 11 -14.55 8.37 -10.22
C ARG A 11 -13.50 8.97 -11.15
N ILE A 12 -12.66 9.89 -10.65
CA ILE A 12 -11.54 10.45 -11.43
C ILE A 12 -10.55 9.35 -11.81
N ALA A 13 -10.21 8.48 -10.87
CA ALA A 13 -9.33 7.35 -11.13
C ALA A 13 -9.92 6.40 -12.19
N ALA A 14 -11.23 6.09 -12.11
CA ALA A 14 -11.91 5.26 -13.09
C ALA A 14 -11.89 5.90 -14.49
N ALA A 15 -12.14 7.20 -14.59
CA ALA A 15 -12.05 7.93 -15.85
C ALA A 15 -10.63 7.91 -16.44
N ASN A 16 -9.59 8.08 -15.60
CA ASN A 16 -8.20 8.01 -16.02
C ASN A 16 -7.80 6.62 -16.52
N VAL A 17 -8.27 5.56 -15.85
CA VAL A 17 -8.05 4.16 -16.29
C VAL A 17 -8.73 3.92 -17.63
N ALA A 18 -9.99 4.34 -17.78
CA ALA A 18 -10.75 4.18 -19.03
C ALA A 18 -10.09 4.91 -20.20
N ALA A 19 -9.64 6.16 -19.99
CA ALA A 19 -9.00 6.99 -21.02
C ALA A 19 -7.63 6.48 -21.50
N ARG A 20 -6.98 5.60 -20.72
CA ARG A 20 -5.64 5.07 -21.04
C ARG A 20 -5.57 3.55 -21.09
N ARG A 21 -6.70 2.92 -21.26
CA ARG A 21 -6.83 1.45 -21.19
C ARG A 21 -5.91 0.72 -22.16
N ASP A 22 -5.75 1.26 -23.36
CA ASP A 22 -4.85 0.75 -24.40
C ASP A 22 -3.36 0.90 -24.09
N GLN A 23 -2.99 1.80 -23.18
CA GLN A 23 -1.61 2.06 -22.75
C GLN A 23 -1.26 1.30 -21.45
N LEU A 24 -2.24 0.73 -20.78
CA LEU A 24 -2.04 0.02 -19.52
C LEU A 24 -1.60 -1.44 -19.78
N ARG A 25 -0.54 -1.86 -19.09
CA ARG A 25 -0.08 -3.26 -19.15
C ARG A 25 -1.00 -4.23 -18.41
N CYS A 26 -1.73 -3.74 -17.41
CA CYS A 26 -2.72 -4.48 -16.66
C CYS A 26 -4.11 -4.09 -17.12
N ALA A 27 -4.87 -5.03 -17.66
CA ALA A 27 -6.24 -4.81 -18.10
C ALA A 27 -7.26 -4.98 -16.95
N ASP A 28 -6.88 -5.73 -15.93
CA ASP A 28 -7.75 -6.06 -14.78
C ASP A 28 -7.46 -5.08 -13.64
N ILE A 29 -8.17 -3.94 -13.68
CA ILE A 29 -8.06 -2.88 -12.67
C ILE A 29 -9.42 -2.66 -12.04
N GLU A 30 -9.53 -2.98 -10.77
CA GLU A 30 -10.70 -2.73 -9.94
C GLU A 30 -10.45 -1.52 -9.04
N LEU A 31 -11.46 -0.63 -8.96
CA LEU A 31 -11.45 0.54 -8.06
C LEU A 31 -12.64 0.44 -7.11
N VAL A 32 -12.37 0.50 -5.83
CA VAL A 32 -13.35 0.32 -4.75
C VAL A 32 -13.43 1.59 -3.92
N THR A 33 -14.62 2.17 -3.79
CA THR A 33 -14.87 3.24 -2.83
C THR A 33 -15.13 2.62 -1.46
N ALA A 34 -14.15 2.66 -0.58
CA ALA A 34 -14.24 2.08 0.75
C ALA A 34 -13.27 2.74 1.74
N ASP A 35 -13.58 2.62 3.02
CA ASP A 35 -12.65 2.92 4.11
C ASP A 35 -11.61 1.80 4.21
N ALA A 36 -10.34 2.14 3.99
CA ALA A 36 -9.23 1.18 4.03
C ALA A 36 -9.11 0.47 5.39
N ALA A 37 -9.49 1.13 6.50
CA ALA A 37 -9.48 0.54 7.83
C ALA A 37 -10.51 -0.60 8.00
N ARG A 38 -11.52 -0.64 7.13
CA ARG A 38 -12.61 -1.64 7.16
C ARG A 38 -12.63 -2.54 5.93
N TYR A 39 -11.76 -2.27 4.97
CA TYR A 39 -11.69 -3.05 3.75
C TYR A 39 -11.15 -4.46 4.02
N ALA A 40 -11.93 -5.46 3.63
CA ALA A 40 -11.50 -6.86 3.73
C ALA A 40 -10.44 -7.14 2.66
N ILE A 41 -9.19 -7.28 3.08
CA ILE A 41 -8.08 -7.55 2.16
C ILE A 41 -8.22 -8.96 1.60
N PRO A 42 -8.27 -9.13 0.26
CA PRO A 42 -8.37 -10.44 -0.39
C PRO A 42 -7.17 -11.34 -0.04
N ASP A 43 -7.44 -12.65 0.04
CA ASP A 43 -6.46 -13.64 0.49
C ASP A 43 -5.44 -14.04 -0.59
N ASP A 44 -5.54 -13.48 -1.78
CA ASP A 44 -4.61 -13.63 -2.91
C ASP A 44 -3.68 -12.43 -3.12
N VAL A 45 -3.84 -11.35 -2.33
CA VAL A 45 -3.00 -10.15 -2.43
C VAL A 45 -1.56 -10.48 -2.03
N THR A 46 -0.62 -10.26 -2.95
CA THR A 46 0.82 -10.48 -2.73
C THR A 46 1.64 -9.20 -2.67
N VAL A 47 1.08 -8.07 -3.13
CA VAL A 47 1.72 -6.77 -3.09
C VAL A 47 0.73 -5.70 -2.63
N VAL A 48 1.13 -4.90 -1.66
CA VAL A 48 0.41 -3.73 -1.19
C VAL A 48 1.27 -2.49 -1.45
N TYR A 49 0.71 -1.49 -2.11
CA TYR A 49 1.38 -0.21 -2.32
C TYR A 49 0.73 0.89 -1.48
N LEU A 50 1.54 1.59 -0.70
CA LEU A 50 1.13 2.69 0.17
C LEU A 50 1.95 3.94 -0.15
N TYR A 51 1.27 5.05 -0.40
CA TYR A 51 1.91 6.36 -0.55
C TYR A 51 1.42 7.29 0.56
N ASN A 52 1.92 7.08 1.78
CA ASN A 52 1.54 7.85 2.97
C ASN A 52 0.03 8.16 3.02
N PRO A 53 -0.85 7.15 2.85
CA PRO A 53 -2.26 7.39 2.59
C PRO A 53 -3.03 7.79 3.87
N PHE A 54 -2.57 7.36 5.02
CA PHE A 54 -3.19 7.57 6.34
C PHE A 54 -2.17 7.33 7.45
N ARG A 55 -2.53 7.67 8.69
CA ARG A 55 -1.65 7.63 9.86
C ARG A 55 -2.36 7.06 11.10
N GLY A 56 -1.56 6.74 12.13
CA GLY A 56 -2.06 6.35 13.46
C GLY A 56 -3.01 5.17 13.41
N ALA A 57 -4.18 5.31 14.02
CA ALA A 57 -5.16 4.22 14.18
C ALA A 57 -5.65 3.63 12.84
N VAL A 58 -5.77 4.45 11.79
CA VAL A 58 -6.18 3.95 10.46
C VAL A 58 -5.08 3.08 9.87
N PHE A 59 -3.81 3.51 9.97
CA PHE A 59 -2.68 2.72 9.52
C PHE A 59 -2.58 1.39 10.28
N GLN A 60 -2.75 1.44 11.62
CA GLN A 60 -2.77 0.23 12.45
C GLN A 60 -3.87 -0.74 12.01
N ALA A 61 -5.09 -0.25 11.78
CA ALA A 61 -6.20 -1.09 11.33
C ALA A 61 -5.91 -1.78 9.98
N VAL A 62 -5.26 -1.09 9.05
CA VAL A 62 -4.84 -1.68 7.77
C VAL A 62 -3.76 -2.75 7.98
N VAL A 63 -2.78 -2.50 8.85
CA VAL A 63 -1.75 -3.49 9.18
C VAL A 63 -2.38 -4.73 9.82
N ASP A 64 -3.31 -4.55 10.77
CA ASP A 64 -4.05 -5.65 11.39
C ASP A 64 -4.86 -6.45 10.36
N GLY A 65 -5.47 -5.77 9.40
CA GLY A 65 -6.16 -6.39 8.27
C GLY A 65 -5.24 -7.26 7.41
N LEU A 66 -4.02 -6.77 7.13
CA LEU A 66 -2.99 -7.54 6.42
C LEU A 66 -2.57 -8.79 7.19
N LEU A 67 -2.34 -8.67 8.51
CA LEU A 67 -1.97 -9.79 9.35
C LEU A 67 -3.06 -10.85 9.41
N LYS A 68 -4.33 -10.44 9.60
CA LYS A 68 -5.48 -11.35 9.57
C LYS A 68 -5.61 -12.07 8.21
N SER A 69 -5.38 -11.37 7.10
CA SER A 69 -5.38 -11.98 5.78
C SER A 69 -4.25 -12.99 5.61
N LEU A 70 -3.05 -12.72 6.14
CA LEU A 70 -1.93 -13.66 6.14
C LEU A 70 -2.16 -14.88 7.04
N GLU A 71 -2.88 -14.72 8.14
CA GLU A 71 -3.28 -15.82 9.02
C GLU A 71 -4.30 -16.75 8.34
N ARG A 72 -5.26 -16.19 7.61
CA ARG A 72 -6.23 -16.98 6.85
C ARG A 72 -5.61 -17.70 5.66
N SER A 73 -4.69 -17.03 4.96
CA SER A 73 -4.04 -17.56 3.76
C SER A 73 -2.56 -17.18 3.77
N PRO A 74 -1.69 -18.03 4.35
CA PRO A 74 -0.24 -17.80 4.36
C PRO A 74 0.32 -17.73 2.94
N ARG A 75 1.01 -16.64 2.61
CA ARG A 75 1.57 -16.39 1.29
C ARG A 75 2.69 -15.36 1.32
N PRO A 76 3.55 -15.29 0.30
CA PRO A 76 4.47 -14.16 0.15
C PRO A 76 3.70 -12.85 0.03
N LEU A 77 3.96 -11.89 0.91
CA LEU A 77 3.38 -10.55 0.87
C LEU A 77 4.48 -9.50 0.96
N ARG A 78 4.41 -8.52 0.08
CA ARG A 78 5.30 -7.35 0.10
C ARG A 78 4.49 -6.07 0.30
N VAL A 79 4.98 -5.21 1.16
CA VAL A 79 4.47 -3.84 1.31
C VAL A 79 5.49 -2.89 0.71
N ILE A 80 5.10 -2.17 -0.35
CA ILE A 80 5.87 -1.09 -0.95
C ILE A 80 5.35 0.21 -0.36
N TYR A 81 6.14 0.84 0.50
CA TYR A 81 5.70 2.03 1.22
C TYR A 81 6.55 3.24 0.81
N ARG A 82 5.91 4.16 0.08
CA ARG A 82 6.47 5.46 -0.26
C ARG A 82 6.15 6.46 0.85
N THR A 83 7.16 7.22 1.29
CA THR A 83 7.07 8.16 2.41
C THR A 83 6.60 7.44 3.70
N PRO A 84 7.37 6.46 4.21
CA PRO A 84 6.94 5.54 5.24
C PRO A 84 7.00 6.16 6.64
N LEU A 85 6.10 7.09 6.92
CA LEU A 85 6.05 7.82 8.20
C LEU A 85 5.60 6.95 9.38
N GLU A 86 4.82 5.90 9.11
CA GLU A 86 4.31 4.94 10.11
C GLU A 86 5.08 3.59 10.07
N GLU A 87 6.33 3.62 9.60
CA GLU A 87 7.17 2.41 9.50
C GLU A 87 7.29 1.66 10.83
N ASP A 88 7.39 2.40 11.93
CA ASP A 88 7.57 1.82 13.25
C ASP A 88 6.37 0.96 13.68
N LEU A 89 5.13 1.32 13.26
CA LEU A 89 3.94 0.51 13.49
C LEU A 89 3.98 -0.81 12.68
N LEU A 90 4.44 -0.75 11.43
CA LEU A 90 4.56 -1.93 10.58
C LEU A 90 5.63 -2.90 11.12
N LEU A 91 6.82 -2.40 11.43
CA LEU A 91 7.93 -3.20 11.94
C LEU A 91 7.69 -3.68 13.37
N GLY A 92 7.00 -2.90 14.20
CA GLY A 92 6.65 -3.23 15.57
C GLY A 92 5.78 -4.49 15.70
N THR A 93 5.11 -4.92 14.62
CA THR A 93 4.37 -6.19 14.61
C THR A 93 5.28 -7.43 14.68
N GLY A 94 6.58 -7.31 14.38
CA GLY A 94 7.51 -8.42 14.23
C GLY A 94 7.20 -9.35 13.04
N ARG A 95 6.18 -9.03 12.23
CA ARG A 95 5.71 -9.85 11.10
C ARG A 95 6.19 -9.33 9.75
N PHE A 96 6.89 -8.21 9.72
CA PHE A 96 7.47 -7.62 8.52
C PHE A 96 8.93 -7.26 8.76
N ARG A 97 9.76 -7.44 7.73
CA ARG A 97 11.15 -6.98 7.72
C ARG A 97 11.42 -6.09 6.53
N LEU A 98 12.23 -5.06 6.71
CA LEU A 98 12.73 -4.22 5.61
C LEU A 98 13.68 -5.05 4.74
N THR A 99 13.36 -5.18 3.46
CA THR A 99 14.16 -5.96 2.50
C THR A 99 14.85 -5.08 1.46
N ARG A 100 14.29 -3.89 1.17
CA ARG A 100 14.90 -2.96 0.23
C ARG A 100 14.52 -1.52 0.58
N ALA A 101 15.46 -0.59 0.39
CA ALA A 101 15.23 0.84 0.47
C ALA A 101 15.79 1.50 -0.79
N ALA A 102 14.96 2.31 -1.47
CA ALA A 102 15.36 3.14 -2.59
C ALA A 102 15.24 4.62 -2.19
N ARG A 103 16.20 5.42 -2.65
CA ARG A 103 16.24 6.87 -2.42
C ARG A 103 15.47 7.59 -3.52
N GLY A 104 14.86 8.74 -3.18
CA GLY A 104 14.36 9.66 -4.21
C GLY A 104 15.49 10.28 -5.03
N LEU A 105 15.20 10.61 -6.29
CA LEU A 105 16.15 11.11 -7.29
C LEU A 105 16.69 12.54 -7.04
N ARG A 106 16.44 13.18 -5.90
CA ARG A 106 16.94 14.53 -5.61
C ARG A 106 18.22 14.48 -4.77
N PRO A 107 19.38 14.90 -5.32
CA PRO A 107 20.61 15.08 -4.57
C PRO A 107 20.40 16.06 -3.41
N GLY A 108 20.93 15.77 -2.22
CA GLY A 108 20.97 16.68 -1.08
C GLY A 108 19.87 16.58 -0.03
N ARG A 109 18.75 15.88 -0.30
CA ARG A 109 17.66 15.63 0.69
C ARG A 109 17.36 14.14 0.91
N ALA A 110 18.29 13.30 0.61
CA ALA A 110 18.07 11.87 0.33
C ALA A 110 17.84 10.96 1.55
N TRP A 111 17.96 11.43 2.76
CA TRP A 111 18.03 10.56 3.94
C TRP A 111 16.79 10.58 4.86
N SER A 112 15.81 11.43 4.60
CA SER A 112 14.61 11.42 5.43
C SER A 112 13.66 10.31 4.97
N ARG A 113 12.96 9.67 5.92
CA ARG A 113 11.84 8.75 5.64
C ARG A 113 10.84 9.35 4.64
N LYS A 114 10.68 10.68 4.67
CA LYS A 114 9.77 11.45 3.79
C LYS A 114 10.06 11.35 2.28
N MET A 115 11.27 10.94 1.89
CA MET A 115 11.69 10.92 0.47
C MET A 115 12.11 9.53 -0.01
N SER A 116 11.83 8.48 0.77
CA SER A 116 12.24 7.12 0.44
C SER A 116 11.06 6.25 0.02
N ILE A 117 11.37 5.25 -0.79
CA ILE A 117 10.50 4.10 -1.04
C ILE A 117 11.14 2.91 -0.34
N ARG A 118 10.40 2.21 0.47
CA ARG A 118 10.85 1.03 1.20
C ARG A 118 9.99 -0.17 0.90
N VAL A 119 10.62 -1.33 0.83
CA VAL A 119 9.94 -2.61 0.59
C VAL A 119 10.11 -3.47 1.82
N TYR A 120 9.00 -3.90 2.36
CA TYR A 120 8.93 -4.82 3.49
C TYR A 120 8.37 -6.14 3.00
N THR A 121 8.86 -7.23 3.55
CA THR A 121 8.39 -8.57 3.24
C THR A 121 7.86 -9.21 4.51
N ALA A 122 6.71 -9.85 4.44
CA ALA A 122 6.15 -10.64 5.53
C ALA A 122 7.08 -11.82 5.86
N VAL A 123 7.21 -12.13 7.14
CA VAL A 123 8.02 -13.21 7.70
C VAL A 123 7.17 -14.14 8.54
#